data_ff793e89f7c1e896601497c1c90ee226
#
_entry.id   ff793e89f7c1e896601497c1c90ee226
#
_cell.length_a   1.000
_cell.length_b   1.000
_cell.length_c   1.000
_cell.angle_alpha   90.00
_cell.angle_beta   90.00
_cell.angle_gamma   90.00
#
_symmetry.space_group_name_H-M   'P 1'
#
loop_
_entity.id
_entity.type
_entity.pdbx_description
1 polymer ?
#
loop_
_entity_poly.entity_id
_entity_poly.type
_entity_poly.pdbx_seq_one_letter_code
_entity_poly.pdbx_strand_id
1 'polypeptide(L)'
;GRFVVGTLTPGPQWLIIEKGQFRLEQQVTLTEGSRALPDADTTLPSVLDLANGKTIPHVAVAAGNYDSVQDILGKMGLGTVGTDGGFTSTAGELDLYTNGGTDLGLAMGTLAQLVGDPARLRQYHIVFIPCAGVANVAALRDQQVLRNLRDYVAAGGKLYVTDWSGEWMDDVFPAPLGLGAAMTGGRTDTPAAAYDAATDTWDTALFGDADGDFYEVADGEAVDGDLATWLSGQIGPRNDAGGDVGPIDPLAFHVYDNWNWVASTTPIQVGTDMAGAPIFDEPRVWVRGSGAPAAPAGKHPLTVTFHPPGCGRVLYSTYHTAPGTHRGLLPQERVLLYLILELGVCNDNPPVL
;
A
#
# COMPACT_ATOMS: atom_id res chain seq x y z
N GLY A 1 2.33 -11.50 -17.77
CA GLY A 1 3.13 -12.74 -17.58
C GLY A 1 2.57 -13.87 -18.44
N ARG A 2 3.36 -14.90 -18.69
CA ARG A 2 2.90 -16.12 -19.36
C ARG A 2 2.99 -17.26 -18.36
N PHE A 3 1.95 -18.10 -18.36
CA PHE A 3 1.96 -19.34 -17.59
C PHE A 3 1.55 -20.51 -18.53
N VAL A 4 2.00 -21.68 -18.21
CA VAL A 4 1.62 -22.92 -18.92
C VAL A 4 1.17 -23.92 -17.88
N VAL A 5 -0.04 -24.43 -18.05
CA VAL A 5 -0.56 -25.51 -17.21
C VAL A 5 -0.57 -26.78 -18.07
N GLY A 6 0.15 -27.80 -17.62
CA GLY A 6 0.27 -29.08 -18.35
C GLY A 6 -0.67 -30.15 -17.82
N THR A 7 -0.93 -31.17 -18.65
CA THR A 7 -1.62 -32.41 -18.24
C THR A 7 -3.04 -32.26 -17.68
N LEU A 8 -3.84 -31.37 -18.26
CA LEU A 8 -5.25 -31.21 -17.88
C LEU A 8 -6.13 -32.17 -18.72
N THR A 9 -7.18 -32.71 -18.10
CA THR A 9 -8.18 -33.52 -18.77
C THR A 9 -9.04 -32.66 -19.71
N PRO A 10 -9.29 -33.07 -20.97
CA PRO A 10 -10.24 -32.39 -21.84
C PRO A 10 -11.63 -32.31 -21.23
N GLY A 11 -12.37 -31.26 -21.55
CA GLY A 11 -13.70 -30.98 -21.03
C GLY A 11 -13.81 -29.64 -20.28
N PRO A 12 -14.93 -29.38 -19.62
CA PRO A 12 -15.13 -28.18 -18.83
C PRO A 12 -14.22 -28.20 -17.61
N GLN A 13 -13.48 -27.09 -17.40
CA GLN A 13 -12.58 -26.87 -16.27
C GLN A 13 -12.84 -25.48 -15.66
N TRP A 14 -12.59 -25.33 -14.37
CA TRP A 14 -12.59 -24.02 -13.74
C TRP A 14 -11.20 -23.40 -13.86
N LEU A 15 -11.15 -22.21 -14.47
CA LEU A 15 -9.97 -21.36 -14.51
C LEU A 15 -10.12 -20.31 -13.41
N ILE A 16 -9.19 -20.33 -12.47
CA ILE A 16 -9.09 -19.33 -11.41
C ILE A 16 -7.76 -18.60 -11.60
N ILE A 17 -7.81 -17.29 -11.73
CA ILE A 17 -6.64 -16.41 -11.78
C ILE A 17 -6.80 -15.42 -10.66
N GLU A 18 -5.81 -15.40 -9.77
CA GLU A 18 -5.84 -14.48 -8.63
C GLU A 18 -4.45 -13.88 -8.38
N LYS A 19 -4.47 -12.64 -7.92
CA LYS A 19 -3.30 -11.94 -7.45
C LYS A 19 -3.74 -10.92 -6.38
N GLY A 20 -3.26 -11.08 -5.18
CA GLY A 20 -3.76 -10.32 -4.04
C GLY A 20 -5.26 -10.56 -3.84
N GLN A 21 -6.05 -9.50 -3.90
CA GLN A 21 -7.51 -9.56 -3.77
C GLN A 21 -8.26 -9.46 -5.11
N PHE A 22 -7.52 -9.44 -6.21
CA PHE A 22 -8.11 -9.50 -7.55
C PHE A 22 -8.26 -10.96 -7.96
N ARG A 23 -9.45 -11.35 -8.37
CA ARG A 23 -9.76 -12.73 -8.77
C ARG A 23 -10.68 -12.75 -9.96
N LEU A 24 -10.34 -13.61 -10.92
CA LEU A 24 -11.20 -14.02 -12.02
C LEU A 24 -11.44 -15.52 -11.91
N GLU A 25 -12.70 -15.91 -11.88
CA GLU A 25 -13.13 -17.31 -11.86
C GLU A 25 -14.12 -17.56 -12.98
N GLN A 26 -13.79 -18.48 -13.90
CA GLN A 26 -14.65 -18.78 -15.03
C GLN A 26 -14.51 -20.24 -15.49
N GLN A 27 -15.54 -20.75 -16.13
CA GLN A 27 -15.48 -22.07 -16.76
C GLN A 27 -14.90 -21.97 -18.17
N VAL A 28 -13.89 -22.78 -18.46
CA VAL A 28 -13.28 -22.91 -19.78
C VAL A 28 -13.42 -24.35 -20.26
N THR A 29 -13.69 -24.56 -21.56
CA THR A 29 -13.71 -25.90 -22.13
C THR A 29 -12.36 -26.21 -22.80
N LEU A 30 -11.66 -27.21 -22.29
CA LEU A 30 -10.38 -27.65 -22.81
C LEU A 30 -10.62 -28.74 -23.89
N THR A 31 -9.85 -28.66 -24.95
CA THR A 31 -9.80 -29.67 -26.01
C THR A 31 -8.43 -30.36 -25.98
N GLU A 32 -8.31 -31.54 -26.62
CA GLU A 32 -7.01 -32.18 -26.77
C GLU A 32 -5.99 -31.29 -27.47
N GLY A 33 -4.73 -31.37 -27.05
CA GLY A 33 -3.63 -30.59 -27.59
C GLY A 33 -3.33 -29.31 -26.78
N SER A 34 -2.36 -28.54 -27.26
CA SER A 34 -1.98 -27.27 -26.65
C SER A 34 -2.88 -26.14 -27.14
N ARG A 35 -3.42 -25.34 -26.23
CA ARG A 35 -4.28 -24.20 -26.54
C ARG A 35 -3.82 -22.95 -25.78
N ALA A 36 -3.71 -21.84 -26.50
CA ALA A 36 -3.61 -20.53 -25.86
C ALA A 36 -5.02 -20.02 -25.49
N LEU A 37 -5.18 -19.54 -24.27
CA LEU A 37 -6.40 -18.82 -23.86
C LEU A 37 -6.31 -17.38 -24.33
N PRO A 38 -7.44 -16.74 -24.68
CA PRO A 38 -7.48 -15.31 -25.00
C PRO A 38 -7.06 -14.46 -23.79
N ASP A 39 -6.48 -13.29 -24.04
CA ASP A 39 -6.10 -12.35 -22.98
C ASP A 39 -7.31 -11.93 -22.10
N ALA A 40 -8.49 -11.80 -22.72
CA ALA A 40 -9.73 -11.49 -21.99
C ALA A 40 -10.11 -12.54 -20.94
N ASP A 41 -9.73 -13.81 -21.17
CA ASP A 41 -9.98 -14.91 -20.23
C ASP A 41 -8.88 -15.04 -19.17
N THR A 42 -7.80 -14.26 -19.27
CA THR A 42 -6.60 -14.38 -18.42
C THR A 42 -6.17 -13.06 -17.78
N THR A 43 -6.91 -11.98 -18.03
CA THR A 43 -6.65 -10.67 -17.43
C THR A 43 -7.42 -10.53 -16.12
N LEU A 44 -6.72 -10.08 -15.07
CA LEU A 44 -7.36 -9.73 -13.79
C LEU A 44 -8.42 -8.64 -13.99
N PRO A 45 -9.56 -8.72 -13.29
CA PRO A 45 -10.63 -7.74 -13.45
C PRO A 45 -10.25 -6.37 -12.87
N SER A 46 -10.80 -5.32 -13.48
CA SER A 46 -10.75 -3.94 -12.95
C SER A 46 -12.12 -3.46 -12.43
N VAL A 47 -13.15 -4.29 -12.56
CA VAL A 47 -14.50 -4.00 -12.06
C VAL A 47 -15.06 -5.24 -11.35
N LEU A 48 -15.84 -5.01 -10.30
CA LEU A 48 -16.58 -6.06 -9.60
C LEU A 48 -17.72 -6.57 -10.49
N ASP A 49 -17.76 -7.88 -10.70
CA ASP A 49 -18.85 -8.54 -11.43
C ASP A 49 -18.97 -10.00 -10.93
N LEU A 50 -19.56 -10.14 -9.75
CA LEU A 50 -19.70 -11.44 -9.09
C LEU A 50 -20.48 -12.45 -9.93
N ALA A 51 -21.40 -11.99 -10.77
CA ALA A 51 -22.18 -12.87 -11.65
C ALA A 51 -21.29 -13.54 -12.72
N ASN A 52 -20.18 -12.90 -13.09
CA ASN A 52 -19.19 -13.40 -14.03
C ASN A 52 -17.86 -13.77 -13.35
N GLY A 53 -17.87 -14.05 -12.05
CA GLY A 53 -16.72 -14.53 -11.30
C GLY A 53 -15.58 -13.51 -11.15
N LYS A 54 -15.87 -12.21 -11.24
CA LYS A 54 -14.88 -11.13 -11.11
C LYS A 54 -14.95 -10.49 -9.74
N THR A 55 -13.86 -10.56 -9.01
CA THR A 55 -13.72 -9.94 -7.68
C THR A 55 -12.56 -8.96 -7.70
N ILE A 56 -12.78 -7.77 -7.15
CA ILE A 56 -11.75 -6.76 -6.90
C ILE A 56 -11.90 -6.23 -5.48
N PRO A 57 -10.84 -5.67 -4.86
CA PRO A 57 -10.97 -5.08 -3.54
C PRO A 57 -11.82 -3.81 -3.57
N HIS A 58 -12.61 -3.60 -2.52
CA HIS A 58 -13.21 -2.30 -2.24
C HIS A 58 -12.17 -1.42 -1.54
N VAL A 59 -11.93 -0.22 -2.05
CA VAL A 59 -10.80 0.63 -1.69
C VAL A 59 -11.29 2.00 -1.22
N ALA A 60 -10.76 2.50 -0.11
CA ALA A 60 -10.89 3.90 0.29
C ALA A 60 -9.57 4.64 0.09
N VAL A 61 -9.63 5.86 -0.43
CA VAL A 61 -8.50 6.78 -0.54
C VAL A 61 -8.82 8.07 0.18
N ALA A 62 -8.04 8.41 1.20
CA ALA A 62 -8.11 9.70 1.87
C ALA A 62 -7.27 10.72 1.09
N ALA A 63 -7.86 11.35 0.08
CA ALA A 63 -7.17 12.26 -0.84
C ALA A 63 -6.45 13.39 -0.09
N GLY A 64 -5.13 13.35 -0.13
CA GLY A 64 -4.23 14.33 0.43
C GLY A 64 -3.97 15.50 -0.52
N ASN A 65 -3.25 16.50 -0.03
CA ASN A 65 -2.90 17.67 -0.82
C ASN A 65 -1.52 17.58 -1.49
N TYR A 66 -0.76 16.51 -1.20
CA TYR A 66 0.60 16.33 -1.72
C TYR A 66 0.76 15.06 -2.55
N ASP A 67 -0.11 14.07 -2.37
CA ASP A 67 -0.02 12.77 -3.01
C ASP A 67 -1.34 12.41 -3.71
N SER A 68 -1.24 11.81 -4.89
CA SER A 68 -2.38 11.52 -5.78
C SER A 68 -2.53 10.02 -6.06
N VAL A 69 -2.55 9.20 -5.01
CA VAL A 69 -2.73 7.73 -5.13
C VAL A 69 -3.97 7.37 -5.95
N GLN A 70 -5.05 8.16 -5.89
CA GLN A 70 -6.24 7.96 -6.72
C GLN A 70 -5.94 7.98 -8.22
N ASP A 71 -4.94 8.77 -8.67
CA ASP A 71 -4.53 8.81 -10.08
C ASP A 71 -3.94 7.46 -10.50
N ILE A 72 -3.13 6.86 -9.63
CA ILE A 72 -2.51 5.55 -9.88
C ILE A 72 -3.56 4.45 -9.92
N LEU A 73 -4.48 4.45 -8.96
CA LEU A 73 -5.59 3.49 -8.92
C LEU A 73 -6.50 3.62 -10.13
N GLY A 74 -6.76 4.86 -10.58
CA GLY A 74 -7.48 5.14 -11.81
C GLY A 74 -6.76 4.60 -13.06
N LYS A 75 -5.44 4.79 -13.16
CA LYS A 75 -4.60 4.21 -14.23
C LYS A 75 -4.59 2.68 -14.21
N MET A 76 -4.80 2.05 -13.05
CA MET A 76 -4.97 0.61 -12.90
C MET A 76 -6.36 0.12 -13.32
N GLY A 77 -7.32 1.02 -13.56
CA GLY A 77 -8.69 0.68 -13.93
C GLY A 77 -9.68 0.62 -12.75
N LEU A 78 -9.26 0.97 -11.52
CA LEU A 78 -10.16 1.10 -10.36
C LEU A 78 -10.92 2.44 -10.34
N GLY A 79 -10.74 3.25 -11.36
CA GLY A 79 -11.40 4.52 -11.62
C GLY A 79 -11.14 4.94 -13.04
N THR A 80 -11.50 6.17 -13.40
CA THR A 80 -11.17 6.75 -14.70
C THR A 80 -10.21 7.91 -14.55
N VAL A 81 -9.34 8.08 -15.54
CA VAL A 81 -8.38 9.19 -15.59
C VAL A 81 -8.58 10.01 -16.86
N GLY A 82 -8.27 11.28 -16.76
CA GLY A 82 -8.25 12.21 -17.91
C GLY A 82 -7.10 11.91 -18.87
N THR A 83 -7.04 12.68 -19.94
CA THR A 83 -5.98 12.57 -20.96
C THR A 83 -4.60 12.98 -20.43
N ASP A 84 -4.56 13.70 -19.34
CA ASP A 84 -3.35 14.10 -18.59
C ASP A 84 -2.91 13.06 -17.54
N GLY A 85 -3.75 12.04 -17.27
CA GLY A 85 -3.52 11.00 -16.29
C GLY A 85 -4.07 11.29 -14.89
N GLY A 86 -4.69 12.46 -14.69
CA GLY A 86 -5.36 12.82 -13.43
C GLY A 86 -6.68 12.10 -13.27
N PHE A 87 -7.05 11.78 -12.03
CA PHE A 87 -8.29 11.07 -11.68
C PHE A 87 -9.53 11.93 -11.97
N THR A 88 -10.56 11.32 -12.56
CA THR A 88 -11.78 12.02 -12.96
C THR A 88 -13.07 11.44 -12.37
N SER A 89 -13.10 10.14 -12.10
CA SER A 89 -14.26 9.52 -11.45
C SER A 89 -13.95 8.16 -10.86
N THR A 90 -14.78 7.73 -9.89
CA THR A 90 -14.72 6.41 -9.27
C THR A 90 -15.36 5.36 -10.18
N ALA A 91 -14.91 4.10 -10.05
CA ALA A 91 -15.46 2.94 -10.77
C ALA A 91 -16.19 1.98 -9.83
N GLY A 92 -16.92 2.48 -8.85
CA GLY A 92 -17.77 1.68 -7.97
C GLY A 92 -17.09 1.02 -6.79
N GLU A 93 -15.85 0.55 -6.93
CA GLU A 93 -15.10 -0.12 -5.84
C GLU A 93 -13.99 0.78 -5.26
N LEU A 94 -13.97 2.05 -5.60
CA LEU A 94 -13.06 3.06 -5.05
C LEU A 94 -13.87 4.24 -4.52
N ASP A 95 -13.76 4.50 -3.22
CA ASP A 95 -14.36 5.65 -2.56
C ASP A 95 -13.31 6.67 -2.15
N LEU A 96 -13.61 7.96 -2.33
CA LEU A 96 -12.74 9.05 -1.90
C LEU A 96 -13.23 9.65 -0.58
N TYR A 97 -12.27 10.00 0.27
CA TYR A 97 -12.45 10.81 1.47
C TYR A 97 -11.51 12.01 1.42
N THR A 98 -11.89 13.14 1.99
CA THR A 98 -10.99 14.30 2.03
C THR A 98 -10.00 14.20 3.20
N ASN A 99 -8.73 14.49 2.92
CA ASN A 99 -7.65 14.63 3.90
C ASN A 99 -6.80 15.89 3.60
N GLY A 100 -7.46 17.03 3.43
CA GLY A 100 -6.80 18.29 3.06
C GLY A 100 -6.55 18.46 1.56
N GLY A 101 -6.76 17.43 0.75
CA GLY A 101 -6.63 17.48 -0.70
C GLY A 101 -7.78 18.21 -1.40
N THR A 102 -7.66 18.35 -2.71
CA THR A 102 -8.73 18.93 -3.53
C THR A 102 -9.94 18.03 -3.51
N ASP A 103 -11.07 18.58 -3.05
CA ASP A 103 -12.36 17.91 -3.18
C ASP A 103 -12.79 17.96 -4.65
N LEU A 104 -12.75 16.81 -5.31
CA LEU A 104 -13.23 16.66 -6.69
C LEU A 104 -14.76 16.59 -6.79
N GLY A 105 -15.48 16.85 -5.68
CA GLY A 105 -16.94 16.67 -5.61
C GLY A 105 -17.35 15.19 -5.57
N LEU A 106 -16.40 14.29 -5.32
CA LEU A 106 -16.59 12.82 -5.29
C LEU A 106 -16.43 12.24 -3.88
N ALA A 107 -16.05 13.06 -2.90
CA ALA A 107 -15.74 12.57 -1.56
C ALA A 107 -16.99 12.13 -0.81
N MET A 108 -16.92 10.95 -0.18
CA MET A 108 -17.95 10.38 0.68
C MET A 108 -17.98 11.02 2.08
N GLY A 109 -16.95 11.79 2.41
CA GLY A 109 -16.78 12.45 3.70
C GLY A 109 -15.31 12.79 3.96
N THR A 110 -14.94 12.96 5.22
CA THR A 110 -13.55 13.22 5.64
C THR A 110 -12.88 11.94 6.14
N LEU A 111 -11.54 11.92 6.14
CA LEU A 111 -10.78 10.83 6.76
C LEU A 111 -11.19 10.62 8.22
N ALA A 112 -11.36 11.71 8.99
CA ALA A 112 -11.81 11.62 10.39
C ALA A 112 -13.17 10.90 10.52
N GLN A 113 -14.10 11.11 9.59
CA GLN A 113 -15.39 10.42 9.58
C GLN A 113 -15.26 8.93 9.20
N LEU A 114 -14.31 8.60 8.32
CA LEU A 114 -14.02 7.21 7.95
C LEU A 114 -13.47 6.44 9.15
N VAL A 115 -12.40 6.95 9.77
CA VAL A 115 -11.69 6.24 10.86
C VAL A 115 -12.45 6.27 12.18
N GLY A 116 -13.35 7.24 12.35
CA GLY A 116 -14.24 7.31 13.51
C GLY A 116 -15.39 6.31 13.48
N ASP A 117 -15.66 5.69 12.33
CA ASP A 117 -16.76 4.73 12.15
C ASP A 117 -16.22 3.33 11.82
N PRO A 118 -16.10 2.41 12.82
CA PRO A 118 -15.56 1.09 12.58
C PRO A 118 -16.41 0.23 11.66
N ALA A 119 -17.72 0.49 11.54
CA ALA A 119 -18.57 -0.23 10.61
C ALA A 119 -18.29 0.20 9.16
N ARG A 120 -17.99 1.47 8.96
CA ARG A 120 -17.58 2.01 7.66
C ARG A 120 -16.20 1.51 7.27
N LEU A 121 -15.21 1.55 8.17
CA LEU A 121 -13.86 1.01 7.91
C LEU A 121 -13.91 -0.44 7.41
N ARG A 122 -14.74 -1.29 8.02
CA ARG A 122 -14.86 -2.72 7.66
C ARG A 122 -15.46 -2.98 6.27
N GLN A 123 -15.97 -1.96 5.60
CA GLN A 123 -16.45 -2.10 4.21
C GLN A 123 -15.30 -2.13 3.21
N TYR A 124 -14.11 -1.67 3.62
CA TYR A 124 -12.95 -1.55 2.75
C TYR A 124 -11.94 -2.67 3.00
N HIS A 125 -11.41 -3.20 1.92
CA HIS A 125 -10.30 -4.15 1.97
C HIS A 125 -8.96 -3.43 2.12
N ILE A 126 -8.85 -2.23 1.54
CA ILE A 126 -7.65 -1.40 1.58
C ILE A 126 -8.06 0.06 1.86
N VAL A 127 -7.38 0.67 2.81
CA VAL A 127 -7.49 2.12 3.09
C VAL A 127 -6.14 2.76 2.80
N PHE A 128 -6.12 3.72 1.88
CA PHE A 128 -4.97 4.55 1.57
C PHE A 128 -5.06 5.87 2.32
N ILE A 129 -3.99 6.23 3.03
CA ILE A 129 -3.80 7.53 3.66
C ILE A 129 -2.53 8.16 3.06
N PRO A 130 -2.68 8.76 1.86
CA PRO A 130 -1.57 9.41 1.17
C PRO A 130 -1.06 10.62 1.93
N CYS A 131 0.15 11.06 1.59
CA CYS A 131 0.77 12.25 2.16
C CYS A 131 -0.16 13.47 2.10
N ALA A 132 -0.37 14.07 3.24
CA ALA A 132 -1.25 15.22 3.42
C ALA A 132 -0.73 16.13 4.54
N GLY A 133 -1.16 17.38 4.51
CA GLY A 133 -1.00 18.25 5.67
C GLY A 133 -1.85 17.78 6.86
N VAL A 134 -1.82 18.54 7.92
CA VAL A 134 -2.39 18.21 9.25
C VAL A 134 -3.94 18.19 9.32
N ALA A 135 -4.65 18.11 8.20
CA ALA A 135 -6.11 18.37 8.15
C ALA A 135 -6.93 17.47 9.09
N ASN A 136 -6.55 16.20 9.24
CA ASN A 136 -7.29 15.24 10.07
C ASN A 136 -6.44 14.61 11.18
N VAL A 137 -5.18 15.00 11.36
CA VAL A 137 -4.27 14.45 12.37
C VAL A 137 -4.84 14.56 13.80
N ALA A 138 -5.66 15.59 14.07
CA ALA A 138 -6.36 15.71 15.35
C ALA A 138 -7.22 14.48 15.70
N ALA A 139 -7.68 13.71 14.74
CA ALA A 139 -8.42 12.48 14.99
C ALA A 139 -7.57 11.40 15.69
N LEU A 140 -6.24 11.39 15.48
CA LEU A 140 -5.33 10.47 16.18
C LEU A 140 -5.21 10.75 17.68
N ARG A 141 -5.73 11.89 18.18
CA ARG A 141 -5.83 12.16 19.62
C ARG A 141 -6.98 11.41 20.30
N ASP A 142 -7.86 10.78 19.52
CA ASP A 142 -8.97 9.98 20.03
C ASP A 142 -8.56 8.50 20.15
N GLN A 143 -8.54 7.97 21.37
CA GLN A 143 -8.26 6.56 21.66
C GLN A 143 -9.14 5.60 20.86
N GLN A 144 -10.37 6.00 20.56
CA GLN A 144 -11.28 5.15 19.80
C GLN A 144 -10.86 5.06 18.33
N VAL A 145 -10.38 6.13 17.75
CA VAL A 145 -9.85 6.15 16.38
C VAL A 145 -8.62 5.24 16.27
N LEU A 146 -7.69 5.33 17.21
CA LEU A 146 -6.50 4.46 17.25
C LEU A 146 -6.89 2.98 17.34
N ARG A 147 -7.86 2.64 18.22
CA ARG A 147 -8.40 1.27 18.31
C ARG A 147 -9.11 0.84 17.03
N ASN A 148 -9.94 1.71 16.45
CA ASN A 148 -10.65 1.37 15.21
C ASN A 148 -9.69 0.97 14.08
N LEU A 149 -8.57 1.69 13.94
CA LEU A 149 -7.53 1.38 12.93
C LEU A 149 -6.82 0.07 13.25
N ARG A 150 -6.46 -0.18 14.53
CA ARG A 150 -5.89 -1.47 14.94
C ARG A 150 -6.83 -2.63 14.69
N ASP A 151 -8.08 -2.49 15.11
CA ASP A 151 -9.12 -3.52 14.93
C ASP A 151 -9.41 -3.77 13.45
N TYR A 152 -9.40 -2.73 12.62
CA TYR A 152 -9.54 -2.84 11.18
C TYR A 152 -8.41 -3.69 10.58
N VAL A 153 -7.16 -3.39 10.93
CA VAL A 153 -6.02 -4.16 10.45
C VAL A 153 -6.03 -5.57 11.04
N ALA A 154 -6.30 -5.73 12.33
CA ALA A 154 -6.40 -7.05 12.96
C ALA A 154 -7.46 -7.95 12.31
N ALA A 155 -8.56 -7.37 11.83
CA ALA A 155 -9.63 -8.08 11.12
C ALA A 155 -9.30 -8.42 9.65
N GLY A 156 -8.11 -8.08 9.14
CA GLY A 156 -7.69 -8.37 7.76
C GLY A 156 -7.64 -7.15 6.83
N GLY A 157 -8.03 -5.99 7.31
CA GLY A 157 -7.90 -4.73 6.58
C GLY A 157 -6.44 -4.39 6.27
N LYS A 158 -6.22 -3.66 5.19
CA LYS A 158 -4.89 -3.21 4.77
C LYS A 158 -4.82 -1.72 4.84
N LEU A 159 -3.82 -1.22 5.54
CA LEU A 159 -3.55 0.20 5.67
C LEU A 159 -2.30 0.54 4.85
N TYR A 160 -2.43 1.45 3.92
CA TYR A 160 -1.31 2.00 3.16
C TYR A 160 -1.14 3.48 3.49
N VAL A 161 0.01 3.82 4.02
CA VAL A 161 0.35 5.19 4.45
C VAL A 161 1.57 5.65 3.68
N THR A 162 1.56 6.88 3.18
CA THR A 162 2.73 7.45 2.52
C THR A 162 3.26 8.66 3.29
N ASP A 163 4.57 8.68 3.37
CA ASP A 163 5.42 9.82 3.64
C ASP A 163 5.00 10.63 4.88
N TRP A 164 4.65 11.91 4.73
CA TRP A 164 4.31 12.80 5.83
C TRP A 164 3.05 12.41 6.62
N SER A 165 2.24 11.52 6.06
CA SER A 165 1.13 10.90 6.81
C SER A 165 1.58 9.77 7.74
N GLY A 166 2.88 9.63 8.01
CA GLY A 166 3.48 8.58 8.84
C GLY A 166 2.84 8.40 10.20
N GLU A 167 2.28 9.47 10.82
CA GLU A 167 1.57 9.39 12.10
C GLU A 167 0.38 8.43 12.06
N TRP A 168 -0.29 8.30 10.94
CA TRP A 168 -1.39 7.34 10.76
C TRP A 168 -0.91 5.87 10.83
N MET A 169 0.39 5.65 10.73
CA MET A 169 1.01 4.35 10.90
C MET A 169 1.69 4.23 12.25
N ASP A 170 2.61 5.13 12.61
CA ASP A 170 3.46 4.94 13.76
C ASP A 170 2.80 5.33 15.09
N ASP A 171 1.83 6.23 15.14
CA ASP A 171 1.00 6.46 16.32
C ASP A 171 0.10 5.24 16.61
N VAL A 172 -0.43 4.60 15.56
CA VAL A 172 -1.30 3.43 15.68
C VAL A 172 -0.50 2.17 15.98
N PHE A 173 0.67 2.01 15.35
CA PHE A 173 1.55 0.84 15.44
C PHE A 173 3.00 1.26 15.78
N PRO A 174 3.28 1.75 16.98
CA PRO A 174 4.52 2.46 17.30
C PRO A 174 5.80 1.59 17.33
N ALA A 175 5.66 0.25 17.36
CA ALA A 175 6.80 -0.64 17.54
C ALA A 175 7.54 -1.04 16.24
N PRO A 176 6.85 -1.26 15.08
CA PRO A 176 7.47 -1.89 13.92
C PRO A 176 8.50 -1.04 13.20
N LEU A 177 8.23 0.25 13.05
CA LEU A 177 9.07 1.18 12.33
C LEU A 177 9.43 2.36 13.24
N GLY A 178 10.71 2.71 13.29
CA GLY A 178 11.15 3.98 13.82
C GLY A 178 11.35 4.95 12.67
N LEU A 179 10.54 6.00 12.59
CA LEU A 179 10.74 7.06 11.62
C LEU A 179 11.80 8.04 12.13
N GLY A 180 12.61 8.58 11.23
CA GLY A 180 13.65 9.55 11.54
C GLY A 180 13.27 10.93 11.03
N ALA A 181 13.81 11.97 11.68
CA ALA A 181 13.71 13.32 11.16
C ALA A 181 14.54 13.48 9.87
N ALA A 182 14.01 14.18 8.89
CA ALA A 182 14.70 14.40 7.63
C ALA A 182 15.81 15.47 7.75
N MET A 183 15.68 16.41 8.66
CA MET A 183 16.69 17.46 8.96
C MET A 183 17.06 17.59 10.44
N THR A 184 18.00 18.48 10.72
CA THR A 184 18.48 18.80 12.08
C THR A 184 17.44 19.52 12.91
N GLY A 185 16.56 18.81 13.54
CA GLY A 185 15.52 19.32 14.43
C GLY A 185 14.97 18.20 15.30
N GLY A 186 15.10 16.99 14.81
CA GLY A 186 14.55 15.78 15.44
C GLY A 186 13.03 15.73 15.35
N ARG A 187 12.51 14.52 15.35
CA ARG A 187 11.08 14.32 15.57
C ARG A 187 10.69 14.84 16.92
N THR A 188 9.53 15.47 17.00
CA THR A 188 8.95 15.94 18.26
C THR A 188 8.04 14.91 18.91
N ASP A 189 7.61 13.89 18.13
CA ASP A 189 6.78 12.80 18.60
C ASP A 189 7.59 11.61 19.12
N THR A 190 6.98 10.85 20.02
CA THR A 190 7.56 9.65 20.64
C THR A 190 6.51 8.54 20.72
N PRO A 191 5.98 8.05 19.57
CA PRO A 191 4.83 7.16 19.57
C PRO A 191 5.10 5.85 20.33
N ALA A 192 6.31 5.31 20.26
CA ALA A 192 6.67 4.10 21.01
C ALA A 192 6.63 4.30 22.54
N ALA A 193 6.93 5.50 23.05
CA ALA A 193 6.82 5.81 24.47
C ALA A 193 5.37 6.13 24.89
N ALA A 194 4.54 6.50 23.93
CA ALA A 194 3.14 6.85 24.19
C ALA A 194 2.24 5.61 24.37
N TYR A 195 2.61 4.46 23.83
CA TYR A 195 1.77 3.27 23.83
C TYR A 195 2.04 2.33 25.00
N ASP A 196 1.01 2.02 25.78
CA ASP A 196 1.03 0.99 26.82
C ASP A 196 0.36 -0.30 26.28
N ALA A 197 1.19 -1.28 25.96
CA ALA A 197 0.72 -2.58 25.45
C ALA A 197 -0.05 -3.40 26.47
N ALA A 198 0.10 -3.15 27.78
CA ALA A 198 -0.60 -3.89 28.81
C ALA A 198 -2.08 -3.48 28.94
N THR A 199 -2.38 -2.23 28.62
CA THR A 199 -3.73 -1.65 28.72
C THR A 199 -4.33 -1.33 27.35
N ASP A 200 -3.57 -1.47 26.27
CA ASP A 200 -3.93 -1.07 24.90
C ASP A 200 -4.44 0.39 24.86
N THR A 201 -3.63 1.28 25.44
CA THR A 201 -3.94 2.69 25.53
C THR A 201 -2.74 3.56 25.11
N TRP A 202 -3.03 4.78 24.69
CA TRP A 202 -2.03 5.73 24.27
C TRP A 202 -2.05 7.00 25.14
N ASP A 203 -0.88 7.50 25.51
CA ASP A 203 -0.73 8.85 26.01
C ASP A 203 -0.58 9.80 24.80
N THR A 204 -1.71 10.24 24.26
CA THR A 204 -1.72 11.12 23.09
C THR A 204 -1.13 12.51 23.32
N ALA A 205 -0.76 12.85 24.57
CA ALA A 205 -0.01 14.07 24.87
C ALA A 205 1.46 13.97 24.41
N LEU A 206 1.96 12.75 24.19
CA LEU A 206 3.30 12.50 23.68
C LEU A 206 3.37 12.48 22.14
N PHE A 207 2.22 12.54 21.46
CA PHE A 207 2.18 12.66 20.01
C PHE A 207 2.61 14.06 19.60
N GLY A 208 3.53 14.15 18.67
CA GLY A 208 3.96 15.35 17.97
C GLY A 208 3.55 15.30 16.52
N ASP A 209 4.09 16.20 15.73
CA ASP A 209 4.01 16.12 14.27
C ASP A 209 5.26 15.38 13.78
N ALA A 210 5.11 14.47 12.83
CA ALA A 210 6.24 13.87 12.16
C ALA A 210 6.91 14.94 11.28
N ASP A 211 8.03 15.48 11.79
CA ASP A 211 8.81 16.46 11.04
C ASP A 211 9.45 15.78 9.83
N GLY A 212 8.96 16.13 8.64
CA GLY A 212 9.53 15.70 7.37
C GLY A 212 10.23 16.86 6.67
N ASP A 213 11.22 16.52 5.88
CA ASP A 213 11.90 17.49 5.02
C ASP A 213 12.15 16.87 3.65
N PHE A 214 11.91 17.65 2.61
CA PHE A 214 12.01 17.17 1.25
C PHE A 214 13.43 16.68 0.90
N TYR A 215 13.50 15.48 0.31
CA TYR A 215 14.71 14.97 -0.32
C TYR A 215 14.38 14.00 -1.47
N GLU A 216 15.30 13.84 -2.38
CA GLU A 216 15.19 12.89 -3.48
C GLU A 216 16.22 11.77 -3.36
N VAL A 217 15.86 10.59 -3.85
CA VAL A 217 16.70 9.42 -3.84
C VAL A 217 16.98 8.99 -5.29
N ALA A 218 18.24 9.09 -5.71
CA ALA A 218 18.63 8.72 -7.06
C ALA A 218 19.03 7.25 -7.21
N ASP A 219 19.15 6.53 -6.08
CA ASP A 219 19.71 5.17 -6.00
C ASP A 219 18.72 4.16 -5.36
N GLY A 220 17.42 4.37 -5.58
CA GLY A 220 16.39 3.44 -5.15
C GLY A 220 16.65 2.03 -5.66
N GLU A 221 16.55 1.04 -4.78
CA GLU A 221 16.85 -0.36 -5.07
C GLU A 221 15.71 -1.25 -4.57
N ALA A 222 15.16 -2.07 -5.47
CA ALA A 222 14.25 -3.14 -5.09
C ALA A 222 15.05 -4.27 -4.41
N VAL A 223 14.81 -4.46 -3.12
CA VAL A 223 15.50 -5.48 -2.30
C VAL A 223 14.90 -6.86 -2.49
N ASP A 224 13.59 -6.89 -2.74
CA ASP A 224 12.86 -8.13 -2.98
C ASP A 224 13.12 -8.66 -4.38
N GLY A 225 13.51 -9.94 -4.50
CA GLY A 225 13.91 -10.55 -5.78
C GLY A 225 12.77 -10.67 -6.79
N ASP A 226 11.54 -10.90 -6.34
CA ASP A 226 10.38 -11.00 -7.22
C ASP A 226 9.94 -9.62 -7.70
N LEU A 227 9.95 -8.62 -6.81
CA LEU A 227 9.74 -7.22 -7.19
C LEU A 227 10.80 -6.75 -8.19
N ALA A 228 12.09 -7.03 -7.93
CA ALA A 228 13.18 -6.66 -8.83
C ALA A 228 13.02 -7.30 -10.22
N THR A 229 12.68 -8.59 -10.25
CA THR A 229 12.41 -9.32 -11.50
C THR A 229 11.23 -8.73 -12.25
N TRP A 230 10.15 -8.41 -11.53
CA TRP A 230 8.98 -7.80 -12.14
C TRP A 230 9.26 -6.41 -12.68
N LEU A 231 9.96 -5.54 -11.91
CA LEU A 231 10.33 -4.19 -12.33
C LEU A 231 11.23 -4.20 -13.58
N SER A 232 12.20 -5.12 -13.66
CA SER A 232 13.10 -5.23 -14.83
C SER A 232 12.36 -5.56 -16.13
N GLY A 233 11.19 -6.20 -16.02
CA GLY A 233 10.28 -6.47 -17.13
C GLY A 233 9.37 -5.29 -17.51
N GLN A 234 9.41 -4.18 -16.76
CA GLN A 234 8.58 -3.01 -17.01
C GLN A 234 9.35 -1.99 -17.84
N ILE A 235 8.60 -1.26 -18.66
CA ILE A 235 9.14 -0.10 -19.37
C ILE A 235 8.74 1.13 -18.56
N GLY A 236 9.73 1.94 -18.19
CA GLY A 236 9.49 3.21 -17.52
C GLY A 236 8.63 4.12 -18.41
N PRO A 237 7.76 4.94 -17.82
CA PRO A 237 6.90 5.81 -18.59
C PRO A 237 7.68 6.91 -19.26
N ARG A 238 7.15 7.41 -20.38
CA ARG A 238 7.29 8.82 -20.66
C ARG A 238 6.42 9.56 -19.66
N ASN A 239 7.01 10.23 -18.70
CA ASN A 239 6.29 11.34 -18.13
C ASN A 239 6.31 12.50 -19.14
N ASP A 240 5.27 13.34 -19.11
CA ASP A 240 5.21 14.54 -19.94
C ASP A 240 6.33 15.55 -19.58
N ALA A 241 7.05 15.33 -18.49
CA ALA A 241 8.23 16.06 -18.01
C ALA A 241 9.58 15.53 -18.57
N GLY A 242 9.57 14.54 -19.48
CA GLY A 242 10.79 14.08 -20.15
C GLY A 242 11.59 13.02 -19.38
N GLY A 243 10.96 12.32 -18.44
CA GLY A 243 11.59 11.21 -17.73
C GLY A 243 11.92 10.03 -18.65
N ASP A 244 12.85 9.20 -18.23
CA ASP A 244 13.44 8.11 -18.99
C ASP A 244 12.43 7.17 -19.62
N VAL A 245 12.62 6.91 -20.91
CA VAL A 245 11.92 5.88 -21.66
C VAL A 245 12.87 4.70 -21.82
N GLY A 246 12.67 3.68 -21.01
CA GLY A 246 13.51 2.48 -21.09
C GLY A 246 13.12 1.45 -20.05
N PRO A 247 13.79 0.29 -20.03
CA PRO A 247 13.65 -0.67 -18.95
C PRO A 247 13.99 -0.01 -17.61
N ILE A 248 13.21 -0.34 -16.59
CA ILE A 248 13.51 0.09 -15.22
C ILE A 248 14.70 -0.72 -14.72
N ASP A 249 15.74 -0.04 -14.25
CA ASP A 249 16.81 -0.70 -13.48
C ASP A 249 16.33 -0.92 -12.04
N PRO A 250 16.06 -2.15 -11.62
CA PRO A 250 15.56 -2.41 -10.27
C PRO A 250 16.59 -2.15 -9.17
N LEU A 251 17.86 -1.96 -9.53
CA LEU A 251 18.95 -1.72 -8.58
C LEU A 251 19.30 -0.24 -8.45
N ALA A 252 18.79 0.61 -9.36
CA ALA A 252 19.08 2.04 -9.36
C ALA A 252 17.98 2.82 -10.09
N PHE A 253 16.85 3.05 -9.43
CA PHE A 253 15.80 3.92 -9.96
C PHE A 253 15.61 5.15 -9.09
N HIS A 254 15.17 6.24 -9.72
CA HIS A 254 14.87 7.45 -9.00
C HIS A 254 13.58 7.32 -8.20
N VAL A 255 13.60 7.81 -6.95
CA VAL A 255 12.44 7.91 -6.07
C VAL A 255 12.28 9.37 -5.70
N TYR A 256 11.14 9.93 -6.11
CA TYR A 256 10.81 11.34 -5.96
C TYR A 256 10.04 11.60 -4.67
N ASP A 257 10.16 12.82 -4.18
CA ASP A 257 9.32 13.38 -3.13
C ASP A 257 9.27 12.54 -1.85
N ASN A 258 10.44 12.36 -1.22
CA ASN A 258 10.54 11.78 0.12
C ASN A 258 10.55 12.91 1.16
N TRP A 259 9.83 12.72 2.26
CA TRP A 259 9.77 13.69 3.39
C TRP A 259 10.19 13.07 4.70
N ASN A 260 10.08 11.77 4.87
CA ASN A 260 10.52 11.00 6.02
C ASN A 260 11.52 9.91 5.60
N TRP A 261 12.19 9.31 6.57
CA TRP A 261 13.00 8.13 6.34
C TRP A 261 12.82 7.12 7.47
N VAL A 262 12.98 5.84 7.16
CA VAL A 262 12.89 4.76 8.16
C VAL A 262 14.27 4.58 8.78
N ALA A 263 14.38 4.90 10.07
CA ALA A 263 15.61 4.79 10.85
C ALA A 263 15.86 3.36 11.34
N SER A 264 14.79 2.62 11.66
CA SER A 264 14.88 1.25 12.16
C SER A 264 13.63 0.45 11.85
N THR A 265 13.81 -0.86 11.79
CA THR A 265 12.72 -1.85 11.78
C THR A 265 12.86 -2.74 13.01
N THR A 266 11.75 -3.11 13.62
CA THR A 266 11.70 -3.94 14.82
C THR A 266 10.75 -5.10 14.62
N PRO A 267 11.14 -6.36 14.92
CA PRO A 267 10.25 -7.50 14.90
C PRO A 267 9.04 -7.32 15.81
N ILE A 268 7.90 -7.78 15.37
CA ILE A 268 6.64 -7.68 16.11
C ILE A 268 6.26 -9.07 16.60
N GLN A 269 5.92 -9.22 17.86
CA GLN A 269 5.33 -10.47 18.33
C GLN A 269 3.90 -10.57 17.79
N VAL A 270 3.66 -11.55 16.92
CA VAL A 270 2.36 -11.78 16.27
C VAL A 270 1.57 -12.94 16.88
N GLY A 271 2.19 -13.70 17.77
CA GLY A 271 1.54 -14.81 18.45
C GLY A 271 2.48 -15.60 19.34
N THR A 272 2.03 -16.79 19.71
CA THR A 272 2.84 -17.80 20.41
C THR A 272 2.64 -19.16 19.73
N ASP A 273 3.67 -19.97 19.67
CA ASP A 273 3.58 -21.33 19.17
C ASP A 273 2.87 -22.28 20.17
N MET A 274 2.71 -23.54 19.78
CA MET A 274 2.11 -24.57 20.64
C MET A 274 2.91 -24.87 21.92
N ALA A 275 4.18 -24.49 21.99
CA ALA A 275 5.03 -24.60 23.16
C ALA A 275 5.02 -23.35 24.04
N GLY A 276 4.29 -22.30 23.63
CA GLY A 276 4.20 -21.01 24.32
C GLY A 276 5.36 -20.07 24.02
N ALA A 277 6.22 -20.39 23.04
CA ALA A 277 7.29 -19.48 22.61
C ALA A 277 6.74 -18.36 21.70
N PRO A 278 7.24 -17.12 21.81
CA PRO A 278 6.77 -16.02 20.99
C PRO A 278 7.12 -16.23 19.51
N ILE A 279 6.15 -15.97 18.63
CA ILE A 279 6.34 -15.90 17.19
C ILE A 279 6.48 -14.43 16.79
N PHE A 280 7.54 -14.11 16.06
CA PHE A 280 7.81 -12.76 15.59
C PHE A 280 7.65 -12.70 14.07
N ASP A 281 7.10 -11.57 13.57
CA ASP A 281 7.11 -11.17 12.19
C ASP A 281 8.11 -10.02 12.00
N GLU A 282 8.94 -10.13 10.96
CA GLU A 282 9.94 -9.12 10.62
C GLU A 282 9.35 -8.15 9.59
N PRO A 283 9.42 -6.83 9.82
CA PRO A 283 9.05 -5.88 8.79
C PRO A 283 9.83 -6.12 7.49
N ARG A 284 9.12 -6.34 6.38
CA ARG A 284 9.72 -6.64 5.09
C ARG A 284 10.04 -5.36 4.33
N VAL A 285 11.32 -5.15 4.05
CA VAL A 285 11.79 -4.05 3.21
C VAL A 285 11.67 -4.44 1.74
N TRP A 286 10.98 -3.63 0.96
CA TRP A 286 10.77 -3.82 -0.48
C TRP A 286 11.70 -2.96 -1.31
N VAL A 287 11.86 -1.70 -0.89
CA VAL A 287 12.73 -0.72 -1.53
C VAL A 287 13.60 -0.09 -0.48
N ARG A 288 14.86 0.14 -0.82
CA ARG A 288 15.80 0.93 -0.03
C ARG A 288 16.53 1.94 -0.93
N GLY A 289 17.11 2.95 -0.33
CA GLY A 289 17.90 3.96 -1.04
C GLY A 289 18.59 4.87 -0.05
N SER A 290 19.32 5.85 -0.56
CA SER A 290 19.95 6.88 0.28
C SER A 290 18.92 7.51 1.20
N GLY A 291 19.29 7.73 2.45
CA GLY A 291 18.42 8.38 3.43
C GLY A 291 18.36 9.89 3.25
N ALA A 292 17.51 10.53 4.05
CA ALA A 292 17.45 11.98 4.19
C ALA A 292 18.82 12.57 4.57
N PRO A 293 19.06 13.89 4.40
CA PRO A 293 20.33 14.52 4.73
C PRO A 293 20.80 14.32 6.19
N ALA A 294 19.84 14.14 7.13
CA ALA A 294 20.14 13.85 8.53
C ALA A 294 20.37 12.37 8.83
N ALA A 295 20.07 11.48 7.88
CA ALA A 295 20.24 10.06 8.06
C ALA A 295 21.73 9.66 8.12
N PRO A 296 22.11 8.60 8.86
CA PRO A 296 23.43 8.02 8.74
C PRO A 296 23.74 7.62 7.29
N ALA A 297 25.04 7.62 6.95
CA ALA A 297 25.46 7.19 5.60
C ALA A 297 25.03 5.74 5.32
N GLY A 298 24.51 5.50 4.12
CA GLY A 298 24.07 4.17 3.67
C GLY A 298 22.69 4.20 3.06
N LYS A 299 22.19 2.99 2.72
CA LYS A 299 20.83 2.80 2.21
C LYS A 299 19.88 2.49 3.36
N HIS A 300 18.76 3.19 3.39
CA HIS A 300 17.69 3.06 4.37
C HIS A 300 16.43 2.48 3.72
N PRO A 301 15.55 1.80 4.48
CA PRO A 301 14.25 1.38 3.96
C PRO A 301 13.43 2.58 3.47
N LEU A 302 12.85 2.45 2.28
CA LEU A 302 11.95 3.44 1.68
C LEU A 302 10.52 2.92 1.58
N THR A 303 10.35 1.60 1.38
CA THR A 303 9.04 0.95 1.37
C THR A 303 9.11 -0.29 2.24
N VAL A 304 8.22 -0.36 3.21
CA VAL A 304 8.19 -1.44 4.20
C VAL A 304 6.76 -1.93 4.39
N THR A 305 6.59 -3.23 4.55
CA THR A 305 5.34 -3.83 5.03
C THR A 305 5.58 -4.61 6.31
N PHE A 306 4.56 -4.66 7.17
CA PHE A 306 4.57 -5.49 8.36
C PHE A 306 3.15 -5.98 8.68
N HIS A 307 3.08 -7.04 9.48
CA HIS A 307 1.83 -7.63 9.94
C HIS A 307 1.69 -7.41 11.44
N PRO A 308 0.82 -6.51 11.89
CA PRO A 308 0.42 -6.47 13.29
C PRO A 308 -0.31 -7.78 13.66
N PRO A 309 -0.48 -8.07 14.97
CA PRO A 309 -1.28 -9.23 15.38
C PRO A 309 -2.66 -9.23 14.71
N GLY A 310 -3.02 -10.37 14.09
CA GLY A 310 -4.22 -10.53 13.30
C GLY A 310 -3.92 -10.86 11.84
N CYS A 311 -4.85 -10.51 10.95
CA CYS A 311 -4.81 -10.94 9.54
C CYS A 311 -4.44 -9.85 8.55
N GLY A 312 -4.36 -8.60 8.99
CA GLY A 312 -4.12 -7.47 8.08
C GLY A 312 -2.67 -7.15 7.86
N ARG A 313 -2.44 -6.08 7.13
CA ARG A 313 -1.10 -5.62 6.79
C ARG A 313 -1.05 -4.11 6.79
N VAL A 314 0.06 -3.57 7.24
CA VAL A 314 0.39 -2.16 7.09
C VAL A 314 1.51 -2.03 6.08
N LEU A 315 1.39 -1.06 5.20
CA LEU A 315 2.40 -0.66 4.24
C LEU A 315 2.74 0.81 4.47
N TYR A 316 4.02 1.11 4.55
CA TYR A 316 4.52 2.47 4.63
C TYR A 316 5.55 2.72 3.53
N SER A 317 5.43 3.87 2.84
CA SER A 317 6.47 4.38 1.95
C SER A 317 6.87 5.79 2.36
N THR A 318 8.18 6.10 2.29
CA THR A 318 8.73 7.41 2.63
C THR A 318 8.52 8.45 1.54
N TYR A 319 7.84 8.09 0.45
CA TYR A 319 7.69 8.87 -0.76
C TYR A 319 6.25 8.85 -1.26
N HIS A 320 5.94 9.84 -2.08
CA HIS A 320 4.66 9.98 -2.77
C HIS A 320 4.59 9.20 -4.08
N THR A 321 3.41 9.23 -4.71
CA THR A 321 3.30 9.16 -6.17
C THR A 321 3.97 10.39 -6.79
N ALA A 322 4.23 10.35 -8.09
CA ALA A 322 4.89 11.50 -8.75
C ALA A 322 4.08 12.79 -8.62
N PRO A 323 4.76 13.94 -8.49
CA PRO A 323 4.09 15.21 -8.39
C PRO A 323 3.33 15.58 -9.67
N GLY A 324 2.12 16.07 -9.52
CA GLY A 324 1.25 16.49 -10.60
C GLY A 324 0.68 15.34 -11.44
N THR A 325 -0.22 15.69 -12.35
CA THR A 325 -0.82 14.71 -13.27
C THR A 325 0.17 14.34 -14.37
N HIS A 326 0.26 13.04 -14.68
CA HIS A 326 1.11 12.51 -15.74
C HIS A 326 0.55 11.21 -16.30
N ARG A 327 0.94 10.88 -17.52
CA ARG A 327 0.56 9.61 -18.16
C ARG A 327 1.53 8.49 -17.76
N GLY A 328 1.02 7.29 -17.66
CA GLY A 328 1.82 6.11 -17.30
C GLY A 328 2.14 6.04 -15.80
N LEU A 329 3.08 5.19 -15.44
CA LEU A 329 3.47 4.93 -14.05
C LEU A 329 4.99 5.04 -13.92
N LEU A 330 5.46 5.84 -12.97
CA LEU A 330 6.87 5.92 -12.59
C LEU A 330 7.32 4.63 -11.87
N PRO A 331 8.64 4.39 -11.73
CA PRO A 331 9.14 3.21 -11.03
C PRO A 331 8.55 3.06 -9.62
N GLN A 332 8.50 4.12 -8.81
CA GLN A 332 7.92 4.11 -7.47
C GLN A 332 6.42 3.78 -7.46
N GLU A 333 5.68 4.24 -8.46
CA GLU A 333 4.25 3.93 -8.61
C GLU A 333 4.02 2.48 -9.05
N ARG A 334 4.96 1.91 -9.81
CA ARG A 334 4.94 0.49 -10.13
C ARG A 334 5.24 -0.37 -8.91
N VAL A 335 6.11 0.07 -8.01
CA VAL A 335 6.28 -0.59 -6.71
C VAL A 335 4.94 -0.64 -5.97
N LEU A 336 4.20 0.47 -5.90
CA LEU A 336 2.87 0.50 -5.31
C LEU A 336 1.91 -0.48 -6.01
N LEU A 337 1.87 -0.47 -7.34
CA LEU A 337 1.06 -1.42 -8.12
C LEU A 337 1.41 -2.88 -7.77
N TYR A 338 2.69 -3.21 -7.75
CA TYR A 338 3.14 -4.55 -7.38
C TYR A 338 2.65 -4.95 -5.98
N LEU A 339 2.81 -4.05 -5.00
CA LEU A 339 2.44 -4.32 -3.62
C LEU A 339 0.93 -4.46 -3.42
N ILE A 340 0.11 -3.68 -4.12
CA ILE A 340 -1.36 -3.85 -4.11
C ILE A 340 -1.73 -5.27 -4.60
N LEU A 341 -1.06 -5.75 -5.64
CA LEU A 341 -1.27 -7.08 -6.19
C LEU A 341 -0.66 -8.19 -5.31
N GLU A 342 0.37 -7.90 -4.49
CA GLU A 342 0.96 -8.85 -3.54
C GLU A 342 0.21 -8.91 -2.20
N LEU A 343 -0.63 -7.94 -1.89
CA LEU A 343 -1.41 -7.94 -0.67
C LEU A 343 -2.47 -9.05 -0.73
N GLY A 344 -2.07 -10.25 -0.35
CA GLY A 344 -2.93 -11.45 -0.35
C GLY A 344 -4.14 -11.34 0.55
N VAL A 345 -5.07 -12.24 0.35
CA VAL A 345 -6.19 -12.48 1.28
C VAL A 345 -5.64 -13.20 2.51
N CYS A 346 -6.11 -12.85 3.70
CA CYS A 346 -5.85 -13.65 4.88
C CYS A 346 -6.56 -15.00 4.71
N ASN A 347 -5.79 -16.06 4.54
CA ASN A 347 -6.31 -17.42 4.59
C ASN A 347 -6.28 -17.89 6.04
N ASP A 348 -7.41 -17.86 6.72
CA ASP A 348 -7.59 -18.42 8.08
C ASP A 348 -7.36 -19.95 8.13
N ASN A 349 -7.19 -20.60 7.00
CA ASN A 349 -6.77 -21.97 6.86
C ASN A 349 -5.38 -22.03 6.24
N PRO A 350 -4.31 -22.18 7.05
CA PRO A 350 -3.04 -22.62 6.49
C PRO A 350 -3.28 -23.97 5.80
N PRO A 351 -2.68 -24.24 4.64
CA PRO A 351 -2.80 -25.56 4.03
C PRO A 351 -2.36 -26.59 5.04
N VAL A 352 -3.26 -27.53 5.33
CA VAL A 352 -2.90 -28.73 6.12
C VAL A 352 -1.91 -29.49 5.25
N LEU A 353 -0.62 -29.42 5.60
CA LEU A 353 0.44 -30.22 4.99
C LEU A 353 0.33 -31.66 5.43
#